data_d9978d01cf52ec927b157eb95db859dd
#
_entry.id   d9978d01cf52ec927b157eb95db859dd
#
_cell.length_a   1.000
_cell.length_b   1.000
_cell.length_c   1.000
_cell.angle_alpha   90.00
_cell.angle_beta   90.00
_cell.angle_gamma   90.00
#
_symmetry.space_group_name_H-M   'P 1'
#
loop_
_entity.id
_entity.type
_entity.pdbx_description
1 polymer ?
#
loop_
_entity_poly.entity_id
_entity_poly.type
_entity_poly.pdbx_seq_one_letter_code
_entity_poly.pdbx_strand_id
1 'polypeptide(L)'
;LECKTQLKKVYLVANTTISTPCTVGFLKKYIIIPAAMINLFDEEEIQFILKHEFHHIISDDFLRKFIIMILNSINWFNPLFYILRDNLTQWIESYCDEAVTVQFEKHQKRKYCQLMLKVAGMEKSVYHTYYYVAGFRGNEMKNCKRRIQRIMHDKKRKGNVGMAVNME
;
A
#
# COMPACT_ATOMS: atom_id res chain seq x y z
N LEU A 1 12.48 -1.69 16.64
CA LEU A 1 13.23 -2.44 15.62
C LEU A 1 13.89 -1.44 14.68
N GLU A 2 15.21 -1.27 14.83
CA GLU A 2 16.00 -0.46 13.91
C GLU A 2 16.50 -1.39 12.80
N CYS A 3 15.90 -1.33 11.63
CA CYS A 3 16.45 -1.99 10.45
C CYS A 3 17.54 -1.09 9.85
N LYS A 4 18.81 -1.45 10.05
CA LYS A 4 19.96 -0.79 9.43
C LYS A 4 20.19 -1.36 8.03
N THR A 5 19.44 -0.91 7.04
CA THR A 5 19.90 -0.90 5.65
C THR A 5 20.46 0.48 5.34
N GLN A 6 21.31 0.64 4.31
CA GLN A 6 21.86 1.94 3.85
C GLN A 6 20.77 2.98 3.50
N LEU A 7 19.53 2.66 3.70
CA LEU A 7 18.34 3.48 3.63
C LEU A 7 18.19 4.25 4.95
N LYS A 8 17.97 5.55 4.84
CA LYS A 8 17.56 6.51 5.87
C LYS A 8 16.73 5.82 6.96
N LYS A 9 16.99 6.13 8.24
CA LYS A 9 16.27 5.56 9.38
C LYS A 9 14.76 5.52 9.13
N VAL A 10 14.18 4.33 9.19
CA VAL A 10 12.72 4.12 9.10
C VAL A 10 12.19 3.99 10.52
N TYR A 11 11.17 4.75 10.84
CA TYR A 11 10.53 4.73 12.15
C TYR A 11 9.17 4.03 12.04
N LEU A 12 8.93 3.08 12.93
CA LEU A 12 7.64 2.42 13.07
C LEU A 12 6.87 3.08 14.22
N VAL A 13 5.65 3.53 13.93
CA VAL A 13 4.80 4.24 14.89
C VAL A 13 3.42 3.59 14.94
N ALA A 14 2.92 3.29 16.14
CA ALA A 14 1.53 2.91 16.34
C ALA A 14 0.69 4.17 16.59
N ASN A 15 -0.48 4.26 15.96
CA ASN A 15 -1.39 5.40 16.09
C ASN A 15 -2.84 4.92 16.28
N THR A 16 -3.58 5.59 17.13
CA THR A 16 -4.97 5.25 17.46
C THR A 16 -6.00 5.96 16.60
N THR A 17 -5.59 7.00 15.85
CA THR A 17 -6.49 7.85 15.07
C THR A 17 -6.67 7.36 13.64
N ILE A 18 -5.65 6.71 13.07
CA ILE A 18 -5.71 6.20 11.70
C ILE A 18 -6.38 4.82 11.65
N SER A 19 -7.03 4.52 10.54
CA SER A 19 -7.71 3.24 10.30
C SER A 19 -6.96 2.29 9.39
N THR A 20 -6.03 2.82 8.57
CA THR A 20 -5.23 2.02 7.64
C THR A 20 -3.75 2.29 7.82
N PRO A 21 -2.87 1.30 7.60
CA PRO A 21 -1.44 1.52 7.56
C PRO A 21 -1.09 2.56 6.51
N CYS A 22 -0.07 3.33 6.76
CA CYS A 22 0.43 4.28 5.76
C CYS A 22 1.89 4.61 5.97
N THR A 23 2.54 5.00 4.88
CA THR A 23 3.92 5.44 4.84
C THR A 23 4.00 6.92 4.53
N VAL A 24 4.76 7.68 5.32
CA VAL A 24 4.91 9.13 5.16
C VAL A 24 6.36 9.58 5.34
N GLY A 25 6.68 10.72 4.73
CA GLY A 25 7.91 11.47 4.95
C GLY A 25 8.90 11.45 3.80
N PHE A 26 9.63 12.55 3.64
CA PHE A 26 10.68 12.73 2.60
C PHE A 26 12.07 12.37 3.13
N LEU A 27 12.52 13.04 4.17
CA LEU A 27 13.87 12.88 4.74
C LEU A 27 13.90 11.81 5.81
N LYS A 28 12.90 11.81 6.68
CA LYS A 28 12.67 10.77 7.68
C LYS A 28 11.45 9.98 7.24
N LYS A 29 11.58 8.67 7.15
CA LYS A 29 10.52 7.78 6.68
C LYS A 29 9.82 7.16 7.88
N TYR A 30 8.50 7.21 7.88
CA TYR A 30 7.67 6.64 8.94
C TYR A 30 6.70 5.64 8.34
N ILE A 31 6.60 4.48 8.97
CA ILE A 31 5.50 3.53 8.77
C ILE A 31 4.58 3.71 9.96
N ILE A 32 3.33 4.08 9.72
CA ILE A 32 2.33 4.28 10.76
C ILE A 32 1.32 3.15 10.67
N ILE A 33 1.15 2.40 11.77
CA ILE A 33 0.20 1.28 11.86
C ILE A 33 -0.92 1.65 12.84
N PRO A 34 -2.19 1.39 12.49
CA PRO A 34 -3.28 1.51 13.44
C PRO A 34 -3.05 0.61 14.66
N ALA A 35 -3.15 1.17 15.87
CA ALA A 35 -2.97 0.39 17.10
C ALA A 35 -3.97 -0.78 17.21
N ALA A 36 -5.18 -0.60 16.68
CA ALA A 36 -6.19 -1.66 16.63
C ALA A 36 -5.73 -2.88 15.81
N MET A 37 -4.93 -2.69 14.77
CA MET A 37 -4.44 -3.80 13.93
C MET A 37 -3.45 -4.69 14.66
N ILE A 38 -2.64 -4.15 15.58
CA ILE A 38 -1.66 -4.90 16.36
C ILE A 38 -2.35 -6.01 17.19
N ASN A 39 -3.58 -5.76 17.65
CA ASN A 39 -4.34 -6.71 18.43
C ASN A 39 -5.26 -7.62 17.61
N LEU A 40 -5.57 -7.25 16.35
CA LEU A 40 -6.54 -7.94 15.50
C LEU A 40 -5.89 -8.90 14.48
N PHE A 41 -4.63 -8.66 14.13
CA PHE A 41 -3.91 -9.43 13.12
C PHE A 41 -2.85 -10.33 13.76
N ASP A 42 -2.63 -11.49 13.16
CA ASP A 42 -1.55 -12.38 13.56
C ASP A 42 -0.17 -11.81 13.11
N GLU A 43 0.90 -12.42 13.64
CA GLU A 43 2.27 -11.96 13.35
C GLU A 43 2.61 -11.99 11.86
N GLU A 44 2.18 -13.03 11.13
CA GLU A 44 2.42 -13.16 9.71
C GLU A 44 1.64 -12.09 8.90
N GLU A 45 0.41 -11.79 9.30
CA GLU A 45 -0.40 -10.72 8.72
C GLU A 45 0.25 -9.34 8.92
N ILE A 46 0.77 -9.07 10.12
CA ILE A 46 1.53 -7.84 10.42
C ILE A 46 2.81 -7.77 9.58
N GLN A 47 3.54 -8.87 9.44
CA GLN A 47 4.72 -8.91 8.57
C GLN A 47 4.39 -8.61 7.11
N PHE A 48 3.27 -9.10 6.60
CA PHE A 48 2.83 -8.77 5.24
C PHE A 48 2.51 -7.28 5.08
N ILE A 49 1.83 -6.68 6.05
CA ILE A 49 1.56 -5.24 6.06
C ILE A 49 2.88 -4.46 6.07
N LEU A 50 3.79 -4.81 6.96
CA LEU A 50 5.09 -4.13 7.07
C LEU A 50 5.91 -4.24 5.79
N LYS A 51 5.94 -5.41 5.15
CA LYS A 51 6.61 -5.60 3.85
C LYS A 51 6.01 -4.70 2.77
N HIS A 52 4.68 -4.60 2.71
CA HIS A 52 3.99 -3.74 1.76
C HIS A 52 4.33 -2.26 1.98
N GLU A 53 4.22 -1.76 3.21
CA GLU A 53 4.57 -0.38 3.56
C GLU A 53 6.05 -0.07 3.33
N PHE A 54 6.93 -1.06 3.58
CA PHE A 54 8.35 -0.90 3.33
C PHE A 54 8.67 -0.77 1.83
N HIS A 55 7.93 -1.47 0.97
CA HIS A 55 8.06 -1.29 -0.49
C HIS A 55 7.69 0.12 -0.93
N HIS A 56 6.69 0.75 -0.35
CA HIS A 56 6.38 2.17 -0.60
C HIS A 56 7.55 3.09 -0.26
N ILE A 57 8.32 2.76 0.81
CA ILE A 57 9.52 3.51 1.20
C ILE A 57 10.64 3.33 0.16
N ILE A 58 10.93 2.10 -0.24
CA ILE A 58 12.00 1.79 -1.21
C ILE A 58 11.72 2.46 -2.55
N SER A 59 10.47 2.43 -2.97
CA SER A 59 10.03 2.99 -4.25
C SER A 59 9.85 4.51 -4.24
N ASP A 60 10.06 5.19 -3.10
CA ASP A 60 9.81 6.63 -2.92
C ASP A 60 8.39 7.06 -3.37
N ASP A 61 7.39 6.22 -3.09
CA ASP A 61 6.03 6.42 -3.57
C ASP A 61 5.38 7.68 -2.97
N PHE A 62 5.80 8.09 -1.77
CA PHE A 62 5.38 9.36 -1.18
C PHE A 62 5.76 10.55 -2.07
N LEU A 63 6.99 10.57 -2.60
CA LEU A 63 7.43 11.61 -3.53
C LEU A 63 6.66 11.55 -4.85
N ARG A 64 6.43 10.35 -5.40
CA ARG A 64 5.64 10.17 -6.62
C ARG A 64 4.21 10.69 -6.46
N LYS A 65 3.53 10.30 -5.38
CA LYS A 65 2.17 10.75 -5.05
C LYS A 65 2.14 12.28 -4.85
N PHE A 66 3.19 12.87 -4.25
CA PHE A 66 3.31 14.31 -4.07
C PHE A 66 3.45 15.06 -5.41
N ILE A 67 4.30 14.59 -6.32
CA ILE A 67 4.45 15.16 -7.67
C ILE A 67 3.12 15.08 -8.44
N ILE A 68 2.43 13.94 -8.38
CA ILE A 68 1.12 13.76 -9.02
C ILE A 68 0.11 14.76 -8.45
N MET A 69 0.11 15.01 -7.14
CA MET A 69 -0.76 15.97 -6.50
C MET A 69 -0.49 17.41 -7.01
N ILE A 70 0.78 17.81 -7.13
CA ILE A 70 1.15 19.13 -7.68
C ILE A 70 0.68 19.27 -9.14
N LEU A 71 0.96 18.26 -9.97
CA LEU A 71 0.53 18.26 -11.38
C LEU A 71 -1.00 18.36 -11.50
N ASN A 72 -1.72 17.64 -10.65
CA ASN A 72 -3.18 17.68 -10.62
C ASN A 72 -3.70 19.04 -10.15
N SER A 73 -3.01 19.71 -9.21
CA SER A 73 -3.37 21.03 -8.71
C SER A 73 -3.17 22.11 -9.78
N ILE A 74 -2.10 22.02 -10.58
CA ILE A 74 -1.84 22.94 -11.70
C ILE A 74 -2.88 22.73 -12.82
N ASN A 75 -3.24 21.47 -13.08
CA ASN A 75 -4.16 21.09 -14.16
C ASN A 75 -5.57 20.75 -13.63
N TRP A 76 -6.01 21.41 -12.57
CA TRP A 76 -7.28 21.12 -11.88
C TRP A 76 -8.51 21.16 -12.81
N PHE A 77 -8.46 21.93 -13.89
CA PHE A 77 -9.53 22.09 -14.88
C PHE A 77 -9.56 20.97 -15.92
N ASN A 78 -8.52 20.12 -15.99
CA ASN A 78 -8.42 19.08 -17.01
C ASN A 78 -8.78 17.69 -16.43
N PRO A 79 -9.92 17.07 -16.83
CA PRO A 79 -10.37 15.79 -16.29
C PRO A 79 -9.40 14.64 -16.55
N LEU A 80 -8.54 14.72 -17.58
CA LEU A 80 -7.55 13.68 -17.86
C LEU A 80 -6.52 13.52 -16.74
N PHE A 81 -6.18 14.60 -16.02
CA PHE A 81 -5.23 14.52 -14.89
C PHE A 81 -5.81 13.76 -13.69
N TYR A 82 -7.12 13.83 -13.47
CA TYR A 82 -7.77 13.02 -12.42
C TYR A 82 -7.73 11.53 -12.78
N ILE A 83 -8.00 11.18 -14.04
CA ILE A 83 -7.90 9.80 -14.54
C ILE A 83 -6.45 9.30 -14.45
N LEU A 84 -5.47 10.13 -14.84
CA LEU A 84 -4.05 9.82 -14.76
C LEU A 84 -3.63 9.55 -13.31
N ARG A 85 -4.00 10.43 -12.37
CA ARG A 85 -3.74 10.28 -10.94
C ARG A 85 -4.26 8.94 -10.42
N ASP A 86 -5.52 8.63 -10.70
CA ASP A 86 -6.14 7.40 -10.21
C ASP A 86 -5.48 6.15 -10.80
N ASN A 87 -5.13 6.18 -12.08
CA ASN A 87 -4.40 5.09 -12.72
C ASN A 87 -3.00 4.92 -12.13
N LEU A 88 -2.23 6.00 -11.95
CA LEU A 88 -0.89 5.94 -11.37
C LEU A 88 -0.92 5.42 -9.94
N THR A 89 -1.89 5.83 -9.13
CA THR A 89 -2.08 5.30 -7.78
C THR A 89 -2.32 3.79 -7.81
N GLN A 90 -3.19 3.31 -8.70
CA GLN A 90 -3.44 1.87 -8.86
C GLN A 90 -2.22 1.09 -9.34
N TRP A 91 -1.39 1.67 -10.20
CA TRP A 91 -0.13 1.08 -10.64
C TRP A 91 0.88 0.95 -9.50
N ILE A 92 1.04 1.99 -8.68
CA ILE A 92 1.91 2.00 -7.51
C ILE A 92 1.49 0.86 -6.56
N GLU A 93 0.21 0.78 -6.20
CA GLU A 93 -0.31 -0.28 -5.33
C GLU A 93 -0.08 -1.69 -5.91
N SER A 94 -0.36 -1.86 -7.21
CA SER A 94 -0.17 -3.15 -7.87
C SER A 94 1.31 -3.57 -7.93
N TYR A 95 2.22 -2.61 -8.10
CA TYR A 95 3.66 -2.85 -8.09
C TYR A 95 4.14 -3.30 -6.70
N CYS A 96 3.68 -2.64 -5.64
CA CYS A 96 4.00 -3.05 -4.27
C CYS A 96 3.49 -4.45 -3.96
N ASP A 97 2.25 -4.77 -4.37
CA ASP A 97 1.71 -6.13 -4.21
C ASP A 97 2.55 -7.19 -4.93
N GLU A 98 2.93 -6.93 -6.18
CA GLU A 98 3.77 -7.84 -6.96
C GLU A 98 5.11 -8.06 -6.27
N ALA A 99 5.77 -6.98 -5.83
CA ALA A 99 7.05 -7.04 -5.15
C ALA A 99 6.99 -7.84 -3.84
N VAL A 100 5.93 -7.70 -3.06
CA VAL A 100 5.71 -8.46 -1.83
C VAL A 100 5.43 -9.94 -2.12
N THR A 101 4.62 -10.22 -3.15
CA THR A 101 4.09 -11.57 -3.40
C THR A 101 4.91 -12.40 -4.37
N VAL A 102 5.96 -11.85 -5.00
CA VAL A 102 6.79 -12.54 -6.00
C VAL A 102 7.40 -13.84 -5.48
N GLN A 103 7.80 -13.88 -4.20
CA GLN A 103 8.41 -15.04 -3.56
C GLN A 103 7.41 -15.91 -2.80
N PHE A 104 6.13 -15.48 -2.73
CA PHE A 104 5.12 -16.19 -1.95
C PHE A 104 4.69 -17.48 -2.63
N GLU A 105 4.53 -18.50 -1.82
CA GLU A 105 3.83 -19.71 -2.22
C GLU A 105 2.31 -19.47 -2.35
N LYS A 106 1.60 -20.40 -2.97
CA LYS A 106 0.16 -20.27 -3.25
C LYS A 106 -0.68 -20.05 -1.97
N HIS A 107 -0.30 -20.68 -0.84
CA HIS A 107 -1.01 -20.48 0.42
C HIS A 107 -0.78 -19.08 1.00
N GLN A 108 0.46 -18.57 0.94
CA GLN A 108 0.81 -17.23 1.40
C GLN A 108 0.13 -16.15 0.53
N LYS A 109 0.08 -16.33 -0.80
CA LYS A 109 -0.69 -15.44 -1.69
C LYS A 109 -2.16 -15.37 -1.30
N ARG A 110 -2.77 -16.52 -0.97
CA ARG A 110 -4.16 -16.56 -0.50
C ARG A 110 -4.33 -15.80 0.82
N LYS A 111 -3.44 -16.05 1.80
CA LYS A 111 -3.48 -15.37 3.10
C LYS A 111 -3.31 -13.86 2.93
N TYR A 112 -2.38 -13.42 2.09
CA TYR A 112 -2.19 -12.02 1.74
C TYR A 112 -3.44 -11.39 1.10
N CYS A 113 -4.09 -12.08 0.17
CA CYS A 113 -5.35 -11.60 -0.43
C CYS A 113 -6.49 -11.51 0.61
N GLN A 114 -6.58 -12.45 1.55
CA GLN A 114 -7.55 -12.37 2.65
C GLN A 114 -7.26 -11.19 3.57
N LEU A 115 -5.99 -10.94 3.88
CA LEU A 115 -5.56 -9.77 4.64
C LEU A 115 -5.97 -8.46 3.94
N MET A 116 -5.75 -8.33 2.63
CA MET A 116 -6.19 -7.16 1.86
C MET A 116 -7.70 -6.91 2.01
N LEU A 117 -8.52 -7.96 1.99
CA LEU A 117 -9.97 -7.85 2.19
C LEU A 117 -10.32 -7.44 3.62
N LYS A 118 -9.61 -7.96 4.64
CA LYS A 118 -9.79 -7.56 6.04
C LYS A 118 -9.49 -6.07 6.23
N VAL A 119 -8.34 -5.60 5.71
CA VAL A 119 -7.93 -4.19 5.79
C VAL A 119 -8.93 -3.29 5.06
N ALA A 120 -9.35 -3.63 3.84
CA ALA A 120 -10.36 -2.88 3.09
C ALA A 120 -11.74 -2.86 3.80
N GLY A 121 -12.06 -3.90 4.57
CA GLY A 121 -13.28 -3.96 5.39
C GLY A 121 -13.23 -3.02 6.59
N MET A 122 -12.06 -2.90 7.25
CA MET A 122 -11.85 -1.98 8.37
C MET A 122 -11.97 -0.51 7.95
N GLU A 123 -11.44 -0.18 6.78
CA GLU A 123 -11.52 1.14 6.20
C GLU A 123 -12.97 1.63 6.05
N LYS A 124 -13.87 0.76 5.62
CA LYS A 124 -15.29 1.08 5.48
C LYS A 124 -15.97 1.47 6.81
N SER A 125 -15.54 0.89 7.92
CA SER A 125 -16.17 1.13 9.23
C SER A 125 -15.92 2.55 9.75
N VAL A 126 -14.76 3.14 9.46
CA VAL A 126 -14.35 4.45 10.00
C VAL A 126 -14.75 5.61 9.07
N TYR A 127 -14.72 5.39 7.76
CA TYR A 127 -14.95 6.46 6.78
C TYR A 127 -16.43 6.71 6.43
N HIS A 128 -17.37 6.01 7.03
CA HIS A 128 -18.80 6.19 6.72
C HIS A 128 -19.29 7.64 6.90
N THR A 129 -18.61 8.44 7.70
CA THR A 129 -19.02 9.79 8.08
C THR A 129 -18.36 10.90 7.23
N TYR A 130 -17.13 10.73 6.77
CA TYR A 130 -16.35 11.84 6.18
C TYR A 130 -16.36 11.89 4.64
N TYR A 131 -16.53 10.77 3.93
CA TYR A 131 -16.42 10.70 2.46
C TYR A 131 -17.73 10.89 1.68
N TYR A 132 -18.85 11.07 2.36
CA TYR A 132 -20.12 11.39 1.67
C TYR A 132 -20.06 12.71 0.88
N VAL A 133 -19.15 13.60 1.24
CA VAL A 133 -19.02 14.94 0.65
C VAL A 133 -18.15 14.98 -0.61
N ALA A 134 -17.28 13.99 -0.85
CA ALA A 134 -16.24 14.08 -1.89
C ALA A 134 -16.45 13.21 -3.15
N GLY A 135 -17.55 12.47 -3.29
CA GLY A 135 -17.87 11.72 -4.53
C GLY A 135 -16.91 10.57 -4.91
N PHE A 136 -15.98 10.16 -4.04
CA PHE A 136 -14.91 9.19 -4.35
C PHE A 136 -15.25 7.71 -4.08
N ARG A 137 -16.50 7.39 -3.83
CA ARG A 137 -16.92 6.13 -3.18
C ARG A 137 -17.03 4.87 -4.05
N GLY A 138 -16.68 4.89 -5.33
CA GLY A 138 -16.94 3.73 -6.20
C GLY A 138 -15.77 2.76 -6.42
N ASN A 139 -14.54 3.17 -6.14
CA ASN A 139 -13.36 2.52 -6.72
C ASN A 139 -12.55 1.59 -5.79
N GLU A 140 -12.60 1.75 -4.48
CA GLU A 140 -11.68 1.04 -3.57
C GLU A 140 -11.89 -0.48 -3.56
N MET A 141 -13.13 -0.95 -3.41
CA MET A 141 -13.41 -2.39 -3.48
C MET A 141 -13.14 -2.97 -4.87
N LYS A 142 -13.42 -2.19 -5.92
CA LYS A 142 -13.12 -2.59 -7.30
C LYS A 142 -11.60 -2.68 -7.53
N ASN A 143 -10.86 -1.75 -6.94
CA ASN A 143 -9.40 -1.72 -7.00
C ASN A 143 -8.79 -2.90 -6.21
N CYS A 144 -9.26 -3.15 -5.00
CA CYS A 144 -8.87 -4.31 -4.20
C CYS A 144 -9.14 -5.62 -4.97
N LYS A 145 -10.32 -5.78 -5.58
CA LYS A 145 -10.64 -6.94 -6.40
C LYS A 145 -9.67 -7.11 -7.59
N ARG A 146 -9.32 -6.03 -8.29
CA ARG A 146 -8.35 -6.07 -9.40
C ARG A 146 -6.95 -6.47 -8.93
N ARG A 147 -6.50 -5.94 -7.78
CA ARG A 147 -5.22 -6.30 -7.16
C ARG A 147 -5.18 -7.80 -6.83
N ILE A 148 -6.21 -8.32 -6.16
CA ILE A 148 -6.35 -9.74 -5.84
C ILE A 148 -6.32 -10.61 -7.10
N GLN A 149 -7.06 -10.24 -8.14
CA GLN A 149 -7.04 -10.97 -9.41
C GLN A 149 -5.63 -11.02 -10.02
N ARG A 150 -4.88 -9.92 -10.01
CA ARG A 150 -3.49 -9.90 -10.49
C ARG A 150 -2.59 -10.84 -9.71
N ILE A 151 -2.62 -10.78 -8.37
CA ILE A 151 -1.81 -11.63 -7.48
C ILE A 151 -2.11 -13.12 -7.74
N MET A 152 -3.38 -13.47 -7.91
CA MET A 152 -3.80 -14.87 -8.07
C MET A 152 -3.58 -15.42 -9.47
N HIS A 153 -3.64 -14.57 -10.51
CA HIS A 153 -3.44 -14.97 -11.91
C HIS A 153 -2.01 -14.82 -12.40
N ASP A 154 -1.11 -14.27 -11.58
CA ASP A 154 0.29 -14.12 -11.94
C ASP A 154 0.94 -15.49 -12.08
N LYS A 155 0.93 -16.02 -13.32
CA LYS A 155 1.79 -17.13 -13.73
C LYS A 155 3.20 -16.60 -13.65
N LYS A 156 4.05 -17.16 -12.74
CA LYS A 156 5.47 -16.89 -12.55
C LYS A 156 6.10 -16.25 -13.81
N ARG A 157 6.12 -14.94 -13.87
CA ARG A 157 7.01 -14.22 -14.78
C ARG A 157 8.42 -14.45 -14.24
N LYS A 158 9.09 -15.50 -14.74
CA LYS A 158 10.54 -15.64 -14.65
C LYS A 158 11.13 -14.51 -15.48
N GLY A 159 11.56 -13.45 -14.84
CA GLY A 159 12.24 -12.37 -15.56
C GLY A 159 12.52 -11.18 -14.63
N ASN A 160 13.75 -11.08 -14.17
CA ASN A 160 14.46 -9.89 -13.71
C ASN A 160 13.68 -8.80 -12.96
N VAL A 161 13.34 -9.04 -11.71
CA VAL A 161 13.33 -7.99 -10.70
C VAL A 161 14.52 -8.28 -9.77
N GLY A 162 15.69 -7.90 -10.25
CA GLY A 162 16.91 -7.90 -9.45
C GLY A 162 16.87 -6.75 -8.46
N MET A 163 16.36 -7.00 -7.29
CA MET A 163 16.74 -6.45 -5.99
C MET A 163 15.99 -7.23 -4.93
N ALA A 164 16.46 -8.46 -4.70
CA ALA A 164 16.12 -9.18 -3.50
C ALA A 164 16.79 -8.44 -2.34
N VAL A 165 16.03 -7.72 -1.55
CA VAL A 165 16.46 -7.32 -0.21
C VAL A 165 16.39 -8.58 0.65
N ASN A 166 17.52 -9.26 0.81
CA ASN A 166 17.68 -10.29 1.83
C ASN A 166 17.55 -9.60 3.19
N MET A 167 16.45 -9.85 3.87
CA MET A 167 16.31 -9.59 5.29
C MET A 167 16.70 -10.88 6.02
N GLU A 168 17.95 -10.97 6.42
CA GLU A 168 18.42 -11.81 7.51
C GLU A 168 18.37 -11.05 8.82
#